data_74b9669f1860b34d8f1ae225bfd40bed
#
_entry.id   74b9669f1860b34d8f1ae225bfd40bed
#
_cell.length_a   1.000
_cell.length_b   1.000
_cell.length_c   1.000
_cell.angle_alpha   90.00
_cell.angle_beta   90.00
_cell.angle_gamma   90.00
#
_symmetry.space_group_name_H-M   'P 1'
#
loop_
_entity.id
_entity.type
_entity.pdbx_description
1 polymer ?
#
loop_
_entity_poly.entity_id
_entity_poly.type
_entity_poly.pdbx_seq_one_letter_code
_entity_poly.pdbx_strand_id
1 'polypeptide(L)'
;MDKELMTEQEIHLFGLQVLIQFLEGKGYEIEFAQPDKASLPHVVAKCGDQITFIIAATDVYPNKGKVSDADKAAVLEHAKQFNANCACAYLGIANAVGVENKDKALMGKAYRNARFVTDFGGLEFICFEN
;
A
#
# COMPACT_ATOMS: atom_id res chain seq x y z
N MET A 1 17.62 13.09 21.53
CA MET A 1 17.14 12.03 20.64
C MET A 1 15.87 12.46 19.98
N ASP A 2 15.99 12.69 18.70
CA ASP A 2 14.86 13.23 17.96
C ASP A 2 13.98 12.10 17.48
N LYS A 3 12.79 12.02 18.08
CA LYS A 3 11.77 11.11 17.60
C LYS A 3 10.91 11.83 16.59
N GLU A 4 11.42 11.85 15.36
CA GLU A 4 10.69 12.48 14.26
C GLU A 4 9.70 11.52 13.64
N LEU A 5 8.48 12.02 13.40
CA LEU A 5 7.46 11.24 12.71
C LEU A 5 7.74 11.22 11.22
N MET A 6 7.43 10.09 10.58
CA MET A 6 7.48 9.99 9.13
C MET A 6 6.43 10.90 8.50
N THR A 7 6.79 11.44 7.33
CA THR A 7 5.83 12.18 6.50
C THR A 7 4.87 11.20 5.82
N GLU A 8 3.79 11.71 5.24
CA GLU A 8 2.87 10.88 4.46
C GLU A 8 3.58 10.17 3.31
N GLN A 9 4.52 10.85 2.67
CA GLN A 9 5.30 10.26 1.58
C GLN A 9 6.18 9.12 2.09
N GLU A 10 6.80 9.27 3.25
CA GLU A 10 7.62 8.22 3.86
C GLU A 10 6.76 7.01 4.26
N ILE A 11 5.57 7.25 4.78
CA ILE A 11 4.62 6.19 5.13
C ILE A 11 4.20 5.43 3.86
N HIS A 12 3.93 6.16 2.78
CA HIS A 12 3.60 5.54 1.49
C HIS A 12 4.75 4.65 1.00
N LEU A 13 6.00 5.14 1.07
CA LEU A 13 7.16 4.36 0.65
C LEU A 13 7.32 3.08 1.47
N PHE A 14 7.08 3.17 2.78
CA PHE A 14 7.14 2.00 3.65
C PHE A 14 6.10 0.96 3.22
N GLY A 15 4.85 1.39 3.04
CA GLY A 15 3.78 0.50 2.60
C GLY A 15 4.05 -0.09 1.22
N LEU A 16 4.63 0.71 0.32
CA LEU A 16 4.99 0.27 -1.02
C LEU A 16 6.01 -0.86 -0.97
N GLN A 17 7.02 -0.76 -0.11
CA GLN A 17 8.02 -1.82 0.06
C GLN A 17 7.40 -3.11 0.59
N VAL A 18 6.49 -3.00 1.56
CA VAL A 18 5.77 -4.16 2.09
C VAL A 18 4.96 -4.83 0.98
N LEU A 19 4.25 -4.04 0.20
CA LEU A 19 3.45 -4.53 -0.93
C LEU A 19 4.32 -5.25 -1.96
N ILE A 20 5.44 -4.65 -2.34
CA ILE A 20 6.35 -5.24 -3.32
C ILE A 20 6.86 -6.60 -2.83
N GLN A 21 7.28 -6.70 -1.57
CA GLN A 21 7.73 -7.97 -1.00
C GLN A 21 6.62 -9.02 -1.01
N PHE A 22 5.40 -8.61 -0.69
CA PHE A 22 4.24 -9.50 -0.75
C PHE A 22 4.02 -10.03 -2.17
N LEU A 23 4.04 -9.13 -3.15
CA LEU A 23 3.82 -9.49 -4.56
C LEU A 23 4.90 -10.43 -5.07
N GLU A 24 6.16 -10.15 -4.77
CA GLU A 24 7.26 -11.01 -5.19
C GLU A 24 7.14 -12.39 -4.55
N GLY A 25 6.73 -12.44 -3.28
CA GLY A 25 6.48 -13.72 -2.60
C GLY A 25 5.33 -14.52 -3.20
N LYS A 26 4.43 -13.87 -3.93
CA LYS A 26 3.32 -14.53 -4.64
C LYS A 26 3.63 -14.84 -6.10
N GLY A 27 4.84 -14.57 -6.55
CA GLY A 27 5.26 -14.86 -7.91
C GLY A 27 5.04 -13.75 -8.92
N TYR A 28 4.71 -12.54 -8.46
CA TYR A 28 4.58 -11.39 -9.35
C TYR A 28 5.95 -10.79 -9.68
N GLU A 29 6.10 -10.34 -10.91
CA GLU A 29 7.21 -9.49 -11.30
C GLU A 29 6.77 -8.03 -11.24
N ILE A 30 7.58 -7.19 -10.64
CA ILE A 30 7.27 -5.76 -10.55
C ILE A 30 7.77 -5.07 -11.82
N GLU A 31 6.83 -4.66 -12.66
CA GLU A 31 7.16 -3.95 -13.90
C GLU A 31 7.40 -2.47 -13.64
N PHE A 32 6.71 -1.91 -12.65
CA PHE A 32 6.78 -0.49 -12.33
C PHE A 32 6.34 -0.26 -10.89
N ALA A 33 7.07 0.61 -10.20
CA ALA A 33 6.69 1.06 -8.86
C ALA A 33 6.84 2.56 -8.79
N GLN A 34 5.80 3.25 -8.31
CA GLN A 34 5.75 4.71 -8.25
C GLN A 34 5.95 5.18 -6.82
N PRO A 35 7.09 5.81 -6.50
CA PRO A 35 7.31 6.30 -5.15
C PRO A 35 6.46 7.53 -4.80
N ASP A 36 5.98 8.26 -5.80
CA ASP A 36 5.13 9.42 -5.57
C ASP A 36 3.71 8.99 -5.25
N LYS A 37 3.27 9.26 -4.02
CA LYS A 37 1.94 8.91 -3.55
C LYS A 37 0.82 9.49 -4.43
N ALA A 38 1.04 10.65 -5.02
CA ALA A 38 0.03 11.34 -5.84
C ALA A 38 -0.10 10.79 -7.25
N SER A 39 0.83 9.97 -7.70
CA SER A 39 0.83 9.43 -9.07
C SER A 39 0.29 8.01 -9.11
N LEU A 40 -0.70 7.75 -9.95
CA LEU A 40 -1.40 6.47 -10.03
C LEU A 40 -1.18 5.80 -11.38
N PRO A 41 -1.12 4.46 -11.45
CA PRO A 41 -1.12 3.52 -10.33
C PRO A 41 0.22 3.51 -9.62
N HIS A 42 0.25 2.99 -8.39
CA HIS A 42 1.49 2.93 -7.61
C HIS A 42 2.37 1.75 -8.02
N VAL A 43 1.76 0.64 -8.43
CA VAL A 43 2.50 -0.56 -8.85
C VAL A 43 1.84 -1.14 -10.08
N VAL A 44 2.67 -1.58 -11.03
CA VAL A 44 2.24 -2.43 -12.13
C VAL A 44 3.01 -3.74 -11.95
N ALA A 45 2.28 -4.83 -11.75
CA ALA A 45 2.85 -6.13 -11.49
C ALA A 45 2.33 -7.14 -12.51
N LYS A 46 3.18 -8.11 -12.84
CA LYS A 46 2.85 -9.14 -13.83
C LYS A 46 3.02 -10.51 -13.23
N CYS A 47 2.04 -11.38 -13.45
CA CYS A 47 2.12 -12.78 -13.07
C CYS A 47 1.68 -13.61 -14.28
N GLY A 48 2.61 -14.36 -14.88
CA GLY A 48 2.34 -15.01 -16.17
C GLY A 48 2.02 -13.95 -17.23
N ASP A 49 0.87 -14.08 -17.88
CA ASP A 49 0.41 -13.11 -18.87
C ASP A 49 -0.52 -12.04 -18.30
N GLN A 50 -0.78 -12.10 -16.99
CA GLN A 50 -1.71 -11.18 -16.34
C GLN A 50 -0.97 -9.98 -15.76
N ILE A 51 -1.42 -8.79 -16.14
CA ILE A 51 -0.92 -7.52 -15.60
C ILE A 51 -1.96 -6.97 -14.64
N THR A 52 -1.52 -6.48 -13.49
CA THR A 52 -2.39 -5.85 -12.49
C THR A 52 -1.87 -4.46 -12.15
N PHE A 53 -2.76 -3.48 -12.23
CA PHE A 53 -2.49 -2.11 -11.80
C PHE A 53 -2.96 -1.99 -10.36
N ILE A 54 -2.09 -1.55 -9.46
CA ILE A 54 -2.36 -1.57 -8.03
C ILE A 54 -2.23 -0.18 -7.43
N ILE A 55 -3.22 0.20 -6.63
CA ILE A 55 -3.16 1.41 -5.81
C ILE A 55 -2.78 0.98 -4.39
N ALA A 56 -1.69 1.53 -3.87
CA ALA A 56 -1.25 1.25 -2.51
C ALA A 56 -1.64 2.41 -1.60
N ALA A 57 -2.36 2.11 -0.53
CA ALA A 57 -2.76 3.09 0.46
C ALA A 57 -2.33 2.62 1.84
N THR A 58 -1.52 3.43 2.51
CA THR A 58 -0.94 3.09 3.81
C THR A 58 -1.26 4.19 4.82
N ASP A 59 -1.68 3.81 6.02
CA ASP A 59 -1.89 4.74 7.10
C ASP A 59 -1.40 4.13 8.42
N VAL A 60 -1.36 4.95 9.46
CA VAL A 60 -0.84 4.58 10.77
C VAL A 60 -2.00 4.28 11.71
N TYR A 61 -1.80 3.26 12.55
CA TYR A 61 -2.75 2.89 13.60
C TYR A 61 -3.31 4.12 14.33
N PRO A 62 -4.59 4.21 14.61
CA PRO A 62 -5.62 3.16 14.43
C PRO A 62 -6.23 3.12 13.02
N ASN A 63 -5.74 3.93 12.11
CA ASN A 63 -6.26 4.01 10.76
C ASN A 63 -5.58 2.97 9.86
N LYS A 64 -6.21 2.73 8.74
CA LYS A 64 -5.68 1.89 7.67
C LYS A 64 -5.86 2.67 6.38
N GLY A 65 -5.00 2.44 5.40
CA GLY A 65 -5.07 3.17 4.14
C GLY A 65 -6.44 3.07 3.48
N LYS A 66 -6.83 4.12 2.78
CA LYS A 66 -8.08 4.19 2.04
C LYS A 66 -7.82 4.75 0.65
N VAL A 67 -8.61 4.28 -0.30
CA VAL A 67 -8.56 4.76 -1.68
C VAL A 67 -9.92 5.38 -2.01
N SER A 68 -9.92 6.57 -2.58
CA SER A 68 -11.16 7.24 -2.98
C SER A 68 -11.80 6.53 -4.17
N ASP A 69 -13.12 6.68 -4.30
CA ASP A 69 -13.84 6.13 -5.44
C ASP A 69 -13.35 6.74 -6.75
N ALA A 70 -12.97 8.01 -6.74
CA ALA A 70 -12.43 8.68 -7.92
C ALA A 70 -11.11 8.06 -8.37
N ASP A 71 -10.22 7.77 -7.43
CA ASP A 71 -8.94 7.13 -7.74
C ASP A 71 -9.14 5.70 -8.25
N LYS A 72 -10.05 4.95 -7.63
CA LYS A 72 -10.40 3.60 -8.10
C LYS A 72 -10.90 3.63 -9.53
N ALA A 73 -11.80 4.55 -9.82
CA ALA A 73 -12.38 4.68 -11.17
C ALA A 73 -11.31 5.05 -12.20
N ALA A 74 -10.42 5.96 -11.86
CA ALA A 74 -9.35 6.42 -12.75
C ALA A 74 -8.39 5.27 -13.10
N VAL A 75 -7.93 4.52 -12.10
CA VAL A 75 -7.00 3.42 -12.34
C VAL A 75 -7.69 2.25 -13.03
N LEU A 76 -8.94 1.97 -12.67
CA LEU A 76 -9.72 0.93 -13.32
C LEU A 76 -9.88 1.20 -14.82
N GLU A 77 -10.22 2.45 -15.19
CA GLU A 77 -10.34 2.84 -16.59
C GLU A 77 -9.00 2.71 -17.32
N HIS A 78 -7.91 3.10 -16.66
CA HIS A 78 -6.57 2.98 -17.22
C HIS A 78 -6.22 1.50 -17.44
N ALA A 79 -6.48 0.66 -16.43
CA ALA A 79 -6.22 -0.77 -16.52
C ALA A 79 -7.01 -1.43 -17.66
N LYS A 80 -8.25 -0.99 -17.86
CA LYS A 80 -9.10 -1.48 -18.95
C LYS A 80 -8.46 -1.24 -20.31
N GLN A 81 -7.87 -0.06 -20.51
CA GLN A 81 -7.21 0.28 -21.77
C GLN A 81 -6.05 -0.67 -22.10
N PHE A 82 -5.42 -1.22 -21.08
CA PHE A 82 -4.31 -2.15 -21.24
C PHE A 82 -4.72 -3.62 -21.07
N ASN A 83 -6.02 -3.88 -20.97
CA ASN A 83 -6.55 -5.22 -20.71
C ASN A 83 -5.92 -5.83 -19.45
N ALA A 84 -5.75 -5.01 -18.42
CA ALA A 84 -5.11 -5.37 -17.16
C ALA A 84 -6.15 -5.45 -16.04
N ASN A 85 -5.79 -6.19 -14.98
CA ASN A 85 -6.58 -6.19 -13.74
C ASN A 85 -6.30 -4.92 -12.96
N CYS A 86 -7.18 -4.58 -12.04
CA CYS A 86 -7.01 -3.47 -11.12
C CYS A 86 -7.27 -3.95 -9.70
N ALA A 87 -6.42 -3.52 -8.77
CA ALA A 87 -6.55 -3.91 -7.37
C ALA A 87 -6.12 -2.78 -6.45
N CYS A 88 -6.60 -2.83 -5.22
CA CYS A 88 -6.17 -1.93 -4.16
C CYS A 88 -5.47 -2.74 -3.09
N ALA A 89 -4.43 -2.15 -2.50
CA ALA A 89 -3.73 -2.69 -1.35
C ALA A 89 -3.91 -1.71 -0.20
N TYR A 90 -4.61 -2.13 0.83
CA TYR A 90 -4.87 -1.32 2.01
C TYR A 90 -3.96 -1.78 3.13
N LEU A 91 -3.05 -0.91 3.55
CA LEU A 91 -2.05 -1.25 4.56
C LEU A 91 -2.21 -0.36 5.79
N GLY A 92 -2.00 -0.96 6.95
CA GLY A 92 -1.91 -0.25 8.21
C GLY A 92 -0.58 -0.57 8.86
N ILE A 93 0.05 0.41 9.51
CA ILE A 93 1.27 0.19 10.26
C ILE A 93 1.07 0.66 11.70
N ALA A 94 1.71 -0.04 12.63
CA ALA A 94 1.69 0.32 14.04
C ALA A 94 3.09 0.20 14.60
N ASN A 95 3.47 1.13 15.47
CA ASN A 95 4.76 1.09 16.14
C ASN A 95 4.88 -0.23 16.93
N ALA A 96 5.90 -1.03 16.61
CA ALA A 96 6.06 -2.37 17.19
C ALA A 96 6.25 -2.35 18.71
N VAL A 97 6.97 -1.36 19.24
CA VAL A 97 7.14 -1.20 20.68
C VAL A 97 5.80 -0.91 21.36
N GLY A 98 4.96 -0.09 20.72
CA GLY A 98 3.61 0.17 21.21
C GLY A 98 2.76 -1.11 21.26
N VAL A 99 2.85 -1.95 20.24
CA VAL A 99 2.16 -3.24 20.22
C VAL A 99 2.67 -4.15 21.33
N GLU A 100 3.98 -4.27 21.48
CA GLU A 100 4.60 -5.10 22.52
C GLU A 100 4.18 -4.67 23.93
N ASN A 101 4.09 -3.37 24.16
CA ASN A 101 3.76 -2.79 25.48
C ASN A 101 2.26 -2.56 25.66
N LYS A 102 1.45 -2.90 24.68
CA LYS A 102 -0.01 -2.65 24.67
C LYS A 102 -0.33 -1.18 24.93
N ASP A 103 0.51 -0.30 24.38
CA ASP A 103 0.37 1.15 24.48
C ASP A 103 -0.21 1.72 23.20
N LYS A 104 -1.52 1.98 23.21
CA LYS A 104 -2.25 2.43 22.03
C LYS A 104 -1.75 3.79 21.52
N ALA A 105 -1.37 4.68 22.42
CA ALA A 105 -0.85 5.98 22.01
C ALA A 105 0.46 5.83 21.24
N LEU A 106 1.34 4.94 21.69
CA LEU A 106 2.60 4.67 21.02
C LEU A 106 2.40 3.92 19.70
N MET A 107 1.39 3.05 19.62
CA MET A 107 1.08 2.34 18.37
C MET A 107 0.86 3.31 17.21
N GLY A 108 0.30 4.47 17.49
CA GLY A 108 0.04 5.51 16.49
C GLY A 108 1.22 6.43 16.19
N LYS A 109 2.40 6.14 16.73
CA LYS A 109 3.57 6.99 16.55
C LYS A 109 4.52 6.40 15.52
N ALA A 110 4.38 6.83 14.28
CA ALA A 110 5.21 6.36 13.17
C ALA A 110 6.53 7.11 13.13
N TYR A 111 7.37 6.86 14.12
CA TYR A 111 8.70 7.50 14.18
C TYR A 111 9.62 6.93 13.10
N ARG A 112 10.44 7.80 12.53
CA ARG A 112 11.53 7.37 11.63
C ARG A 112 12.43 6.39 12.40
N ASN A 113 12.91 5.38 11.72
CA ASN A 113 13.79 4.35 12.28
C ASN A 113 13.12 3.44 13.32
N ALA A 114 11.83 3.55 13.53
CA ALA A 114 11.10 2.62 14.39
C ALA A 114 10.82 1.32 13.62
N ARG A 115 10.59 0.24 14.37
CA ARG A 115 10.08 -1.00 13.80
C ARG A 115 8.54 -0.90 13.75
N PHE A 116 7.93 -1.54 12.76
CA PHE A 116 6.49 -1.52 12.60
C PHE A 116 5.92 -2.91 12.41
N VAL A 117 4.73 -3.10 12.96
CA VAL A 117 3.86 -4.23 12.65
C VAL A 117 2.95 -3.76 11.53
N THR A 118 2.77 -4.58 10.50
CA THR A 118 1.93 -4.24 9.38
C THR A 118 0.65 -5.07 9.36
N ASP A 119 -0.45 -4.41 9.02
CA ASP A 119 -1.75 -5.04 8.81
C ASP A 119 -2.07 -4.94 7.33
N PHE A 120 -2.03 -6.07 6.65
CA PHE A 120 -2.29 -6.12 5.22
C PHE A 120 -2.99 -7.43 4.88
N GLY A 121 -4.22 -7.33 4.43
CA GLY A 121 -5.05 -8.49 4.13
C GLY A 121 -4.94 -9.03 2.70
N GLY A 122 -4.02 -8.51 1.90
CA GLY A 122 -3.86 -8.90 0.50
C GLY A 122 -4.52 -7.92 -0.45
N LEU A 123 -4.52 -8.25 -1.73
CA LEU A 123 -5.09 -7.38 -2.76
C LEU A 123 -6.61 -7.49 -2.78
N GLU A 124 -7.29 -6.36 -2.96
CA GLU A 124 -8.72 -6.33 -3.25
C GLU A 124 -8.90 -5.94 -4.69
N PHE A 125 -9.32 -6.89 -5.50
CA PHE A 125 -9.49 -6.66 -6.94
C PHE A 125 -10.76 -5.86 -7.21
N ILE A 126 -10.66 -4.94 -8.17
CA ILE A 126 -11.77 -4.11 -8.62
C ILE A 126 -12.17 -4.62 -10.00
N CYS A 127 -13.47 -4.85 -10.21
CA CYS A 127 -13.99 -5.33 -11.48
C CYS A 127 -14.92 -4.29 -12.10
N PHE A 128 -14.98 -4.31 -13.44
CA PHE A 128 -16.02 -3.56 -14.12
C PHE A 128 -17.35 -4.26 -13.94
N GLU A 129 -18.38 -3.46 -13.72
CA GLU A 129 -19.74 -3.94 -13.80
C GLU A 129 -20.22 -3.71 -15.24
N ASN A 130 -20.68 -4.79 -15.83
CA ASN A 130 -21.28 -4.72 -17.15
C ASN A 130 -22.77 -4.48 -17.05
#